data_ebc4b28b64b31fbf4170a92ed6a6cf32
#
_entry.id   ebc4b28b64b31fbf4170a92ed6a6cf32
#
_cell.length_a   1.000
_cell.length_b   1.000
_cell.length_c   1.000
_cell.angle_alpha   90.00
_cell.angle_beta   90.00
_cell.angle_gamma   90.00
#
_symmetry.space_group_name_H-M   'P 1'
#
loop_
_entity.id
_entity.type
_entity.pdbx_description
1 polymer ?
#
loop_
_entity_poly.entity_id
_entity_poly.type
_entity_poly.pdbx_seq_one_letter_code
_entity_poly.pdbx_strand_id
1 'polypeptide(L)'
;MYTEWGRDMDYGAKEASCIPQVTLRDPRLTGQGVLIAVLDSGIDYFLTEFQNADGTTRILTLWDQSAIPDVEHNRLPPEGYTEGVLYTRDEINEALAAGSSSRQFANTATPSGEA
;
A
#
# COMPACT_ATOMS: atom_id res chain seq x y z
N MET A 1 -5.57 17.66 -2.18
CA MET A 1 -5.68 18.72 -1.15
C MET A 1 -6.54 18.21 -0.03
N TYR A 2 -5.95 17.96 1.12
CA TYR A 2 -6.73 17.69 2.32
C TYR A 2 -7.20 19.03 2.86
N THR A 3 -8.49 19.26 2.85
CA THR A 3 -9.07 20.42 3.50
C THR A 3 -8.91 20.28 5.01
N GLU A 4 -8.85 21.38 5.75
CA GLU A 4 -8.79 21.35 7.22
C GLU A 4 -9.88 20.48 7.84
N TRP A 5 -11.02 20.36 7.18
CA TRP A 5 -12.13 19.49 7.57
C TRP A 5 -11.75 18.02 7.70
N GLY A 6 -10.89 17.50 6.83
CA GLY A 6 -10.46 16.12 6.91
C GLY A 6 -9.58 15.82 8.12
N ARG A 7 -8.79 16.80 8.57
CA ARG A 7 -7.95 16.67 9.75
C ARG A 7 -8.74 16.59 11.04
N ASP A 8 -9.74 17.45 11.18
CA ASP A 8 -10.56 17.51 12.39
C ASP A 8 -11.42 16.26 12.55
N MET A 9 -11.96 15.74 11.45
CA MET A 9 -12.72 14.50 11.45
C MET A 9 -11.84 13.30 11.82
N ASP A 10 -10.61 13.23 11.30
CA ASP A 10 -9.69 12.14 11.58
C ASP A 10 -9.23 12.15 13.05
N TYR A 11 -8.96 13.33 13.60
CA TYR A 11 -8.59 13.47 15.00
C TYR A 11 -9.74 13.10 15.94
N GLY A 12 -10.94 13.57 15.66
CA GLY A 12 -12.12 13.23 16.45
C GLY A 12 -12.47 11.75 16.41
N ALA A 13 -12.31 11.09 15.26
CA ALA A 13 -12.51 9.65 15.12
C ALA A 13 -11.52 8.85 15.95
N LYS A 14 -10.25 9.24 15.97
CA LYS A 14 -9.22 8.59 16.79
C LYS A 14 -9.49 8.73 18.29
N GLU A 15 -9.89 9.90 18.74
CA GLU A 15 -10.26 10.12 20.16
C GLU A 15 -11.50 9.32 20.56
N ALA A 16 -12.54 9.35 19.76
CA ALA A 16 -13.76 8.58 20.01
C ALA A 16 -13.52 7.06 20.07
N SER A 17 -12.52 6.58 19.34
CA SER A 17 -12.10 5.18 19.34
C SER A 17 -11.07 4.84 20.42
N CYS A 18 -10.72 5.77 21.29
CA CYS A 18 -9.71 5.62 22.34
C CYS A 18 -8.32 5.22 21.84
N ILE A 19 -7.98 5.51 20.59
CA ILE A 19 -6.68 5.17 20.01
C ILE A 19 -5.52 5.86 20.76
N PRO A 20 -5.60 7.17 21.10
CA PRO A 20 -4.51 7.82 21.82
C PRO A 20 -4.20 7.17 23.17
N GLN A 21 -5.21 6.69 23.90
CA GLN A 21 -5.02 6.02 25.18
C GLN A 21 -4.20 4.74 25.07
N VAL A 22 -4.27 4.07 23.92
CA VAL A 22 -3.53 2.84 23.67
C VAL A 22 -2.12 3.14 23.13
N THR A 23 -2.01 4.10 22.20
CA THR A 23 -0.74 4.41 21.54
C THR A 23 0.21 5.24 22.41
N LEU A 24 -0.31 6.00 23.39
CA LEU A 24 0.47 6.85 24.29
C LEU A 24 0.77 6.21 25.65
N ARG A 25 0.17 5.06 25.95
CA ARG A 25 0.46 4.34 27.21
C ARG A 25 1.88 3.73 27.23
N ASP A 26 2.29 3.27 28.40
CA ASP A 26 3.54 2.52 28.57
C ASP A 26 3.22 1.08 29.02
N PRO A 27 3.62 0.03 28.30
CA PRO A 27 4.25 0.06 26.97
C PRO A 27 3.27 0.53 25.87
N ARG A 28 3.79 1.18 24.86
CA ARG A 28 3.00 1.62 23.71
C ARG A 28 2.53 0.44 22.88
N LEU A 29 1.26 0.48 22.46
CA LEU A 29 0.71 -0.47 21.51
C LEU A 29 0.43 0.27 20.20
N THR A 30 1.27 0.02 19.21
CA THR A 30 1.23 0.71 17.90
C THR A 30 0.87 -0.19 16.75
N GLY A 31 0.57 -1.46 17.02
CA GLY A 31 0.34 -2.47 16.00
C GLY A 31 1.64 -3.06 15.42
N GLN A 32 2.79 -2.79 16.02
CA GLN A 32 4.04 -3.37 15.56
C GLN A 32 3.96 -4.90 15.54
N GLY A 33 4.36 -5.50 14.41
CA GLY A 33 4.31 -6.95 14.21
C GLY A 33 2.93 -7.48 13.78
N VAL A 34 1.93 -6.60 13.64
CA VAL A 34 0.60 -6.97 13.13
C VAL A 34 0.57 -6.84 11.61
N LEU A 35 0.08 -7.88 10.95
CA LEU A 35 -0.16 -7.86 9.52
C LEU A 35 -1.59 -7.39 9.23
N ILE A 36 -1.70 -6.46 8.29
CA ILE A 36 -3.00 -5.94 7.83
C ILE A 36 -3.14 -6.23 6.35
N ALA A 37 -4.27 -6.81 5.95
CA ALA A 37 -4.65 -6.92 4.54
C ALA A 37 -5.63 -5.80 4.19
N VAL A 38 -5.37 -5.11 3.10
CA VAL A 38 -6.24 -4.06 2.55
C VAL A 38 -6.76 -4.53 1.20
N LEU A 39 -8.08 -4.63 1.07
CA LEU A 39 -8.76 -4.94 -0.18
C LEU A 39 -9.38 -3.64 -0.69
N ASP A 40 -8.84 -3.12 -1.78
CA ASP A 40 -9.26 -1.84 -2.34
C ASP A 40 -9.04 -1.82 -3.85
N SER A 41 -9.41 -0.72 -4.50
CA SER A 41 -9.25 -0.50 -5.94
C SER A 41 -7.81 -0.18 -6.36
N GLY A 42 -6.89 0.01 -5.42
CA GLY A 42 -5.48 0.30 -5.65
C GLY A 42 -4.82 0.94 -4.45
N ILE A 43 -3.52 1.13 -4.54
CA ILE A 43 -2.72 1.74 -3.49
C ILE A 43 -1.62 2.59 -4.10
N ASP A 44 -1.39 3.78 -3.57
CA ASP A 44 -0.22 4.58 -3.90
C ASP A 44 0.94 4.23 -2.95
N TYR A 45 1.74 3.26 -3.35
CA TYR A 45 2.86 2.78 -2.54
C TYR A 45 4.02 3.79 -2.40
N PHE A 46 4.00 4.90 -3.14
CA PHE A 46 4.94 6.01 -2.97
C PHE A 46 4.64 6.88 -1.76
N LEU A 47 3.45 6.78 -1.17
CA LEU A 47 3.12 7.55 0.02
C LEU A 47 4.03 7.15 1.19
N THR A 48 4.49 8.15 1.93
CA THR A 48 5.39 7.96 3.07
C THR A 48 4.79 7.11 4.18
N GLU A 49 3.47 7.07 4.27
CA GLU A 49 2.72 6.23 5.21
C GLU A 49 2.96 4.73 4.99
N PHE A 50 3.30 4.34 3.76
CA PHE A 50 3.64 2.95 3.42
C PHE A 50 5.13 2.67 3.40
N GLN A 51 5.95 3.63 3.82
CA GLN A 51 7.40 3.50 3.86
C GLN A 51 7.94 3.47 5.29
N ASN A 52 9.06 2.78 5.46
CA ASN A 52 9.89 2.87 6.63
C ASN A 52 10.70 4.17 6.62
N ALA A 53 11.34 4.51 7.75
CA ALA A 53 12.16 5.71 7.85
C ALA A 53 13.35 5.74 6.86
N ASP A 54 13.82 4.59 6.42
CA ASP A 54 14.90 4.44 5.43
C ASP A 54 14.42 4.50 3.97
N GLY A 55 13.13 4.72 3.73
CA GLY A 55 12.52 4.80 2.41
C GLY A 55 12.14 3.46 1.78
N THR A 56 12.38 2.36 2.46
CA THR A 56 11.90 1.05 2.00
C THR A 56 10.42 0.86 2.28
N THR A 57 9.76 -0.01 1.51
CA THR A 57 8.33 -0.24 1.69
C THR A 57 8.00 -1.03 2.96
N ARG A 58 6.88 -0.69 3.58
CA ARG A 58 6.24 -1.47 4.65
C ARG A 58 5.35 -2.57 4.09
N ILE A 59 5.04 -2.53 2.81
CA ILE A 59 4.18 -3.49 2.13
C ILE A 59 4.96 -4.80 1.94
N LEU A 60 4.38 -5.92 2.37
CA LEU A 60 4.97 -7.24 2.18
C LEU A 60 4.75 -7.78 0.78
N THR A 61 3.51 -7.69 0.33
CA THR A 61 3.10 -8.13 -1.00
C THR A 61 1.98 -7.24 -1.51
N LEU A 62 1.92 -7.05 -2.81
CA LEU A 62 0.85 -6.34 -3.51
C LEU A 62 0.32 -7.23 -4.63
N TRP A 63 -0.93 -7.64 -4.55
CA TRP A 63 -1.58 -8.39 -5.61
C TRP A 63 -2.44 -7.45 -6.47
N ASP A 64 -1.95 -7.13 -7.64
CA ASP A 64 -2.71 -6.39 -8.64
C ASP A 64 -3.53 -7.36 -9.48
N GLN A 65 -4.82 -7.45 -9.18
CA GLN A 65 -5.74 -8.37 -9.84
C GLN A 65 -6.09 -7.94 -11.27
N SER A 66 -5.81 -6.70 -11.64
CA SER A 66 -6.07 -6.18 -12.99
C SER A 66 -4.88 -6.39 -13.94
N ALA A 67 -3.71 -6.65 -13.40
CA ALA A 67 -2.51 -6.87 -14.20
C ALA A 67 -2.60 -8.19 -14.98
N ILE A 68 -2.09 -8.18 -16.20
CA ILE A 68 -2.01 -9.38 -17.03
C ILE A 68 -0.73 -10.15 -16.67
N PRO A 69 -0.83 -11.43 -16.30
CA PRO A 69 0.34 -12.24 -16.05
C PRO A 69 1.28 -12.33 -17.25
N ASP A 70 2.57 -12.29 -16.99
CA ASP A 70 3.61 -12.38 -18.01
C ASP A 70 4.70 -13.33 -17.53
N VAL A 71 4.65 -14.56 -18.01
CA VAL A 71 5.57 -15.63 -17.61
C VAL A 71 7.01 -15.33 -18.05
N GLU A 72 7.18 -14.68 -19.20
CA GLU A 72 8.51 -14.38 -19.73
C GLU A 72 9.27 -13.40 -18.83
N HIS A 73 8.55 -12.49 -18.18
CA HIS A 73 9.11 -11.51 -17.26
C HIS A 73 8.87 -11.86 -15.78
N ASN A 74 8.52 -13.12 -15.49
CA ASN A 74 8.26 -13.61 -14.14
C ASN A 74 7.19 -12.83 -13.38
N ARG A 75 6.19 -12.30 -14.09
CA ARG A 75 5.03 -11.62 -13.50
C ARG A 75 3.89 -12.61 -13.37
N LEU A 76 3.78 -13.20 -12.21
CA LEU A 76 2.89 -14.33 -11.95
C LEU A 76 1.83 -13.97 -10.92
N PRO A 77 0.65 -14.60 -11.00
CA PRO A 77 -0.35 -14.50 -9.93
C PRO A 77 0.13 -15.22 -8.66
N PRO A 78 -0.54 -15.00 -7.52
CA PRO A 78 -0.29 -15.80 -6.32
C PRO A 78 -0.55 -17.29 -6.58
N GLU A 79 0.10 -18.13 -5.80
CA GLU A 79 -0.10 -19.58 -5.87
C GLU A 79 -1.58 -19.96 -5.71
N GLY A 80 -2.09 -20.78 -6.59
CA GLY A 80 -3.49 -21.20 -6.61
C GLY A 80 -4.44 -20.26 -7.34
N TYR A 81 -3.93 -19.16 -7.90
CA TYR A 81 -4.71 -18.21 -8.69
C TYR A 81 -4.18 -18.12 -10.13
N THR A 82 -5.03 -17.67 -11.05
CA THR A 82 -4.71 -17.58 -12.47
C THR A 82 -4.68 -16.14 -12.98
N GLU A 83 -5.13 -15.19 -12.18
CA GLU A 83 -5.32 -13.79 -12.58
C GLU A 83 -4.46 -12.85 -11.76
N GLY A 84 -4.10 -11.74 -12.39
CA GLY A 84 -3.32 -10.70 -11.75
C GLY A 84 -1.84 -11.03 -11.61
N VAL A 85 -1.12 -10.14 -10.95
CA VAL A 85 0.31 -10.25 -10.67
C VAL A 85 0.57 -9.96 -9.21
N LEU A 86 1.31 -10.85 -8.55
CA LEU A 86 1.77 -10.64 -7.19
C LEU A 86 3.15 -10.00 -7.20
N TYR A 87 3.29 -8.84 -6.61
CA TYR A 87 4.54 -8.14 -6.42
C TYR A 87 5.07 -8.36 -5.00
N THR A 88 6.33 -8.68 -4.90
CA THR A 88 7.03 -8.87 -3.63
C THR A 88 7.53 -7.55 -3.07
N ARG A 89 7.92 -7.57 -1.79
CA ARG A 89 8.56 -6.42 -1.15
C ARG A 89 9.78 -5.91 -1.91
N ASP A 90 10.61 -6.81 -2.43
CA ASP A 90 11.83 -6.45 -3.13
C ASP A 90 11.52 -5.74 -4.44
N GLU A 91 10.56 -6.22 -5.21
CA GLU A 91 10.09 -5.57 -6.43
C GLU A 91 9.49 -4.18 -6.17
N ILE A 92 8.76 -4.02 -5.08
CA ILE A 92 8.23 -2.72 -4.67
C ILE A 92 9.37 -1.77 -4.28
N ASN A 93 10.38 -2.25 -3.57
CA ASN A 93 11.56 -1.46 -3.23
C ASN A 93 12.37 -1.04 -4.46
N GLU A 94 12.51 -1.91 -5.44
CA GLU A 94 13.13 -1.57 -6.73
C GLU A 94 12.36 -0.46 -7.45
N ALA A 95 11.03 -0.57 -7.45
CA ALA A 95 10.18 0.47 -8.05
C ALA A 95 10.27 1.80 -7.31
N LEU A 96 10.35 1.79 -5.98
CA LEU A 96 10.57 3.00 -5.18
C LEU A 96 11.92 3.64 -5.48
N ALA A 97 12.98 2.84 -5.59
CA ALA A 97 14.32 3.31 -5.91
C ALA A 97 14.42 3.89 -7.34
N ALA A 98 13.66 3.33 -8.28
CA ALA A 98 13.59 3.84 -9.65
C ALA A 98 12.77 5.14 -9.76
N GLY A 99 12.00 5.50 -8.76
CA GLY A 99 11.21 6.72 -8.70
C GLY A 99 9.90 6.67 -9.48
N SER A 100 9.38 7.84 -9.81
CA SER A 100 8.03 8.00 -10.36
C SER A 100 7.79 7.33 -11.72
N SER A 101 8.82 7.02 -12.45
CA SER A 101 8.70 6.32 -13.75
C SER A 101 8.26 4.86 -13.62
N SER A 102 8.31 4.31 -12.42
CA SER A 102 8.00 2.90 -12.14
C SER A 102 6.64 2.68 -11.50
N ARG A 103 5.72 3.62 -11.60
CA ARG A 103 4.36 3.49 -11.06
C ARG A 103 3.47 2.48 -11.78
N GLN A 104 4.05 1.50 -12.40
CA GLN A 104 3.29 0.53 -13.19
C GLN A 104 2.36 -0.34 -12.34
N PHE A 105 2.71 -0.58 -11.07
CA PHE A 105 1.88 -1.40 -10.19
C PHE A 105 0.58 -0.71 -9.77
N ALA A 106 0.58 0.62 -9.70
CA ALA A 106 -0.58 1.37 -9.27
C ALA A 106 -1.51 1.79 -10.42
N ASN A 107 -1.03 1.75 -11.64
CA ASN A 107 -1.76 2.28 -12.79
C ASN A 107 -2.42 1.23 -13.66
N THR A 108 -2.22 -0.04 -13.36
CA THR A 108 -2.82 -1.11 -14.16
C THR A 108 -4.33 -1.23 -13.94
N ALA A 109 -4.83 -0.68 -12.83
CA ALA A 109 -6.25 -0.67 -12.55
C ALA A 109 -7.02 0.48 -13.19
N THR A 110 -6.34 1.47 -13.73
CA THR A 110 -7.03 2.50 -14.50
C THR A 110 -6.94 2.12 -15.97
N PRO A 111 -8.00 1.65 -16.56
CA PRO A 111 -8.07 1.73 -18.01
C PRO A 111 -7.86 3.19 -18.27
N SER A 112 -6.76 3.51 -18.86
CA SER A 112 -6.59 4.82 -19.43
C SER A 112 -7.86 5.11 -20.15
N GLY A 113 -8.65 5.93 -19.54
CA GLY A 113 -9.85 6.36 -20.12
C GLY A 113 -9.49 6.76 -21.45
N GLU A 114 -9.79 5.99 -22.35
CA GLU A 114 -9.46 6.30 -23.49
C GLU A 114 -9.60 7.58 -23.80
N ALA A 115 -8.87 8.00 -24.45
CA ALA A 115 -9.00 9.32 -24.96
C ALA A 115 -10.23 9.48 -25.79
#